data_c5e17870370c1caf62619da062d05f6c
#
_entry.id   c5e17870370c1caf62619da062d05f6c
#
_cell.length_a   1.000
_cell.length_b   1.000
_cell.length_c   1.000
_cell.angle_alpha   90.00
_cell.angle_beta   90.00
_cell.angle_gamma   90.00
#
_symmetry.space_group_name_H-M   'P 1'
#
loop_
_entity.id
_entity.type
_entity.pdbx_description
1 polymer ?
#
loop_
_entity_poly.entity_id
_entity_poly.type
_entity_poly.pdbx_seq_one_letter_code
_entity_poly.pdbx_strand_id
1 'polypeptide(L)'
;MKKSIISSVLVASTLLSSIPALNSGHVAHADSMSPLTTKGKEIQKDGHNYRLKGVNAGNVFTTEQWLGGLGSAKHKDYKSINDEMDGKYGAKKTHQLLDKYTENRWEDKDFQNLKDMGMNTIRLPINYINLTNYKAGMAPKDLKMRKEPFKAMDKFIDKANSHGLYVIIDMHGVPGSQNGQEHSAEANGSIGNFWKDPDAQGKAKEIWYQIAQHYKNNNGVAGYDLLNEPKAPAQHVDEEVKEFYKGALKSIRDTGDKHIAFLEAWYPQDLKDPQEFNDPTNNIVYEYHKYPYNKETTCLLYTSDAADE
;
A
#
# COMPACT_ATOMS: atom_id res chain seq x y z
N MET A 1 -40.78 -29.26 63.33
CA MET A 1 -39.38 -29.06 62.87
C MET A 1 -39.45 -28.55 61.42
N LYS A 2 -39.32 -27.25 61.26
CA LYS A 2 -39.29 -26.59 59.91
C LYS A 2 -37.81 -26.32 59.58
N LYS A 3 -37.29 -26.92 58.47
CA LYS A 3 -36.00 -26.61 57.92
C LYS A 3 -36.14 -25.48 56.97
N SER A 4 -35.49 -24.37 57.28
CA SER A 4 -35.32 -23.20 56.39
C SER A 4 -34.20 -23.49 55.39
N ILE A 5 -34.48 -23.33 54.09
CA ILE A 5 -33.50 -23.39 52.99
C ILE A 5 -33.13 -21.94 52.67
N ILE A 6 -31.90 -21.57 52.96
CA ILE A 6 -31.33 -20.28 52.57
C ILE A 6 -30.74 -20.45 51.17
N SER A 7 -31.37 -19.82 50.16
CA SER A 7 -30.81 -19.71 48.81
C SER A 7 -29.79 -18.59 48.77
N SER A 8 -28.53 -18.95 48.58
CA SER A 8 -27.46 -18.01 48.33
C SER A 8 -27.49 -17.59 46.85
N VAL A 9 -27.85 -16.33 46.59
CA VAL A 9 -27.72 -15.73 45.27
C VAL A 9 -26.27 -15.26 45.06
N LEU A 10 -25.57 -15.93 44.15
CA LEU A 10 -24.23 -15.54 43.74
C LEU A 10 -24.35 -14.42 42.71
N VAL A 11 -24.07 -13.18 43.09
CA VAL A 11 -23.95 -12.06 42.16
C VAL A 11 -22.55 -12.12 41.56
N ALA A 12 -22.47 -12.56 40.31
CA ALA A 12 -21.25 -12.47 39.51
C ALA A 12 -21.11 -11.02 38.97
N SER A 13 -20.29 -10.24 39.65
CA SER A 13 -19.85 -8.93 39.13
C SER A 13 -18.87 -9.13 37.99
N THR A 14 -19.33 -8.97 36.75
CA THR A 14 -18.47 -8.85 35.56
C THR A 14 -17.75 -7.50 35.62
N LEU A 15 -16.48 -7.53 36.00
CA LEU A 15 -15.59 -6.41 35.79
C LEU A 15 -15.34 -6.29 34.28
N LEU A 16 -16.07 -5.40 33.59
CA LEU A 16 -15.66 -4.89 32.30
C LEU A 16 -14.40 -4.05 32.53
N SER A 17 -13.24 -4.65 32.27
CA SER A 17 -12.01 -3.88 32.09
C SER A 17 -12.18 -3.05 30.81
N SER A 18 -12.49 -1.78 30.96
CA SER A 18 -12.36 -0.78 29.89
C SER A 18 -10.88 -0.69 29.53
N ILE A 19 -10.50 -1.33 28.43
CA ILE A 19 -9.24 -1.04 27.74
C ILE A 19 -9.38 0.42 27.28
N PRO A 20 -8.50 1.35 27.71
CA PRO A 20 -8.52 2.69 27.15
C PRO A 20 -8.21 2.55 25.66
N ALA A 21 -9.15 2.92 24.80
CA ALA A 21 -8.88 3.16 23.40
C ALA A 21 -7.74 4.18 23.37
N LEU A 22 -6.59 3.79 22.87
CA LEU A 22 -5.54 4.71 22.46
C LEU A 22 -6.12 5.57 21.34
N ASN A 23 -6.69 6.69 21.73
CA ASN A 23 -7.14 7.73 20.84
C ASN A 23 -5.87 8.36 20.24
N SER A 24 -5.36 7.76 19.17
CA SER A 24 -4.37 8.41 18.34
C SER A 24 -5.06 9.61 17.68
N GLY A 25 -4.55 10.81 17.92
CA GLY A 25 -5.11 12.06 17.39
C GLY A 25 -5.05 12.22 15.85
N HIS A 26 -4.98 11.11 15.14
CA HIS A 26 -4.80 11.01 13.68
C HIS A 26 -6.11 10.98 12.87
N VAL A 27 -7.27 10.93 13.52
CA VAL A 27 -8.56 10.67 12.85
C VAL A 27 -9.26 11.93 12.33
N ALA A 28 -8.93 13.10 12.87
CA ALA A 28 -9.75 14.30 12.68
C ALA A 28 -9.82 14.85 11.23
N HIS A 29 -8.79 14.63 10.39
CA HIS A 29 -8.80 15.12 9.01
C HIS A 29 -9.33 14.07 8.03
N ALA A 30 -9.06 12.80 8.26
CA ALA A 30 -9.55 11.70 7.46
C ALA A 30 -11.08 11.55 7.56
N ASP A 31 -11.66 11.79 8.73
CA ASP A 31 -13.12 11.77 8.96
C ASP A 31 -13.89 12.88 8.19
N SER A 32 -13.18 13.94 7.76
CA SER A 32 -13.77 14.99 6.93
C SER A 32 -13.81 14.63 5.43
N MET A 33 -13.14 13.55 5.02
CA MET A 33 -13.08 13.11 3.64
C MET A 33 -14.11 11.99 3.41
N SER A 34 -14.79 12.03 2.26
CA SER A 34 -15.74 10.97 1.90
C SER A 34 -14.99 9.75 1.35
N PRO A 35 -15.42 8.53 1.69
CA PRO A 35 -14.84 7.33 1.11
C PRO A 35 -15.07 7.28 -0.40
N LEU A 36 -14.09 6.75 -1.13
CA LEU A 36 -14.21 6.52 -2.55
C LEU A 36 -14.74 5.10 -2.81
N THR A 37 -15.57 4.99 -3.84
CA THR A 37 -16.14 3.71 -4.29
C THR A 37 -16.09 3.62 -5.80
N THR A 38 -16.45 2.46 -6.36
CA THR A 38 -16.59 2.28 -7.80
C THR A 38 -18.04 2.08 -8.20
N LYS A 39 -18.42 2.55 -9.39
CA LYS A 39 -19.70 2.28 -10.02
C LYS A 39 -19.52 2.17 -11.52
N GLY A 40 -19.67 0.96 -12.04
CA GLY A 40 -19.39 0.68 -13.44
C GLY A 40 -17.91 0.92 -13.75
N LYS A 41 -17.61 1.87 -14.63
CA LYS A 41 -16.24 2.24 -15.04
C LYS A 41 -15.69 3.46 -14.28
N GLU A 42 -16.45 4.01 -13.33
CA GLU A 42 -16.15 5.28 -12.69
C GLU A 42 -15.83 5.11 -11.21
N ILE A 43 -14.86 5.88 -10.72
CA ILE A 43 -14.68 6.11 -9.29
C ILE A 43 -15.72 7.15 -8.85
N GLN A 44 -16.33 6.93 -7.71
CA GLN A 44 -17.36 7.79 -7.13
C GLN A 44 -16.90 8.41 -5.83
N LYS A 45 -17.25 9.68 -5.64
CA LYS A 45 -17.24 10.38 -4.35
C LYS A 45 -18.61 10.96 -4.10
N ASP A 46 -19.26 10.63 -2.99
CA ASP A 46 -20.59 11.12 -2.64
C ASP A 46 -21.64 10.86 -3.74
N GLY A 47 -21.52 9.74 -4.45
CA GLY A 47 -22.41 9.36 -5.55
C GLY A 47 -22.16 10.06 -6.88
N HIS A 48 -21.15 10.91 -6.98
CA HIS A 48 -20.73 11.61 -8.19
C HIS A 48 -19.42 11.07 -8.75
N ASN A 49 -19.27 11.09 -10.08
CA ASN A 49 -18.01 10.69 -10.71
C ASN A 49 -16.85 11.54 -10.19
N TYR A 50 -15.78 10.88 -9.81
CA TYR A 50 -14.60 11.52 -9.22
C TYR A 50 -13.33 11.03 -9.91
N ARG A 51 -12.64 11.95 -10.57
CA ARG A 51 -11.39 11.63 -11.27
C ARG A 51 -10.20 11.88 -10.35
N LEU A 52 -9.39 10.85 -10.13
CA LEU A 52 -8.13 10.97 -9.41
C LEU A 52 -7.09 11.67 -10.31
N LYS A 53 -6.47 12.73 -9.80
CA LYS A 53 -5.39 13.48 -10.43
C LYS A 53 -4.27 13.64 -9.44
N GLY A 54 -3.08 13.14 -9.75
CA GLY A 54 -2.03 13.17 -8.74
C GLY A 54 -0.66 12.80 -9.25
N VAL A 55 0.20 12.49 -8.32
CA VAL A 55 1.60 12.14 -8.54
C VAL A 55 1.97 10.91 -7.72
N ASN A 56 3.04 10.22 -8.12
CA ASN A 56 3.72 9.27 -7.27
C ASN A 56 4.65 10.00 -6.29
N ALA A 57 4.56 9.68 -4.99
CA ALA A 57 5.50 10.15 -3.98
C ALA A 57 6.78 9.30 -4.03
N GLY A 58 7.48 9.34 -5.16
CA GLY A 58 8.73 8.62 -5.37
C GLY A 58 9.80 9.04 -4.37
N ASN A 59 10.69 8.10 -4.01
CA ASN A 59 11.81 8.32 -3.10
C ASN A 59 11.42 8.76 -1.67
N VAL A 60 10.20 8.49 -1.22
CA VAL A 60 9.80 8.68 0.17
C VAL A 60 10.01 7.40 0.97
N PHE A 61 9.29 6.33 0.65
CA PHE A 61 9.40 5.02 1.31
C PHE A 61 10.18 3.98 0.51
N THR A 62 10.20 4.10 -0.80
CA THR A 62 11.07 3.32 -1.66
C THR A 62 12.04 4.26 -2.36
N THR A 63 13.04 3.73 -3.07
CA THR A 63 14.03 4.58 -3.73
C THR A 63 14.31 4.11 -5.15
N GLU A 64 14.39 5.08 -6.03
CA GLU A 64 14.84 4.91 -7.40
C GLU A 64 15.97 5.89 -7.66
N GLN A 65 17.18 5.38 -7.86
CA GLN A 65 18.39 6.20 -7.97
C GLN A 65 18.29 7.23 -9.11
N TRP A 66 17.72 6.82 -10.24
CA TRP A 66 17.58 7.69 -11.43
C TRP A 66 16.63 8.89 -11.20
N LEU A 67 15.72 8.79 -10.22
CA LEU A 67 14.88 9.90 -9.76
C LEU A 67 15.52 10.74 -8.64
N GLY A 68 16.82 10.59 -8.40
CA GLY A 68 17.51 11.30 -7.32
C GLY A 68 17.25 10.69 -5.93
N GLY A 69 16.90 9.41 -5.84
CA GLY A 69 16.78 8.67 -4.60
C GLY A 69 18.11 8.26 -4.00
N LEU A 70 18.03 7.58 -2.85
CA LEU A 70 19.18 6.94 -2.23
C LEU A 70 19.77 5.88 -3.17
N GLY A 71 21.07 5.64 -3.03
CA GLY A 71 21.74 4.59 -3.76
C GLY A 71 23.04 5.03 -4.43
N SER A 72 23.62 4.09 -5.13
CA SER A 72 24.87 4.27 -5.88
C SER A 72 24.86 3.35 -7.11
N ALA A 73 25.85 3.46 -7.97
CA ALA A 73 26.00 2.55 -9.12
C ALA A 73 26.07 1.06 -8.70
N LYS A 74 26.50 0.78 -7.45
CA LYS A 74 26.60 -0.57 -6.88
C LYS A 74 25.33 -1.03 -6.17
N HIS A 75 24.62 -0.11 -5.52
CA HIS A 75 23.42 -0.39 -4.72
C HIS A 75 22.28 0.48 -5.24
N LYS A 76 21.48 -0.08 -6.13
CA LYS A 76 20.42 0.66 -6.86
C LYS A 76 19.05 0.42 -6.26
N ASP A 77 18.80 -0.73 -5.66
CA ASP A 77 17.55 -1.12 -5.08
C ASP A 77 17.54 -0.91 -3.55
N TYR A 78 16.34 -0.79 -3.00
CA TYR A 78 16.16 -0.47 -1.58
C TYR A 78 16.77 -1.50 -0.64
N LYS A 79 16.69 -2.80 -1.00
CA LYS A 79 17.25 -3.88 -0.19
C LYS A 79 18.77 -3.82 -0.14
N SER A 80 19.44 -3.66 -1.29
CA SER A 80 20.90 -3.59 -1.34
C SER A 80 21.45 -2.37 -0.58
N ILE A 81 20.72 -1.24 -0.60
CA ILE A 81 21.03 -0.06 0.21
C ILE A 81 20.88 -0.37 1.70
N ASN A 82 19.76 -1.00 2.09
CA ASN A 82 19.53 -1.39 3.47
C ASN A 82 20.60 -2.36 3.96
N ASP A 83 20.95 -3.36 3.15
CA ASP A 83 21.96 -4.37 3.50
C ASP A 83 23.36 -3.74 3.68
N GLU A 84 23.74 -2.79 2.84
CA GLU A 84 24.98 -2.02 3.01
C GLU A 84 24.97 -1.20 4.31
N MET A 85 23.87 -0.53 4.58
CA MET A 85 23.70 0.25 5.81
C MET A 85 23.71 -0.64 7.06
N ASP A 86 23.09 -1.81 7.00
CA ASP A 86 23.12 -2.80 8.08
C ASP A 86 24.53 -3.26 8.39
N GLY A 87 25.35 -3.49 7.36
CA GLY A 87 26.76 -3.82 7.52
C GLY A 87 27.58 -2.71 8.20
N LYS A 88 27.22 -1.44 7.99
CA LYS A 88 27.92 -0.27 8.57
C LYS A 88 27.44 0.11 9.96
N TYR A 89 26.12 0.08 10.18
CA TYR A 89 25.49 0.71 11.35
C TYR A 89 24.69 -0.27 12.20
N GLY A 90 24.44 -1.48 11.71
CA GLY A 90 23.53 -2.46 12.28
C GLY A 90 22.05 -2.13 12.01
N ALA A 91 21.22 -3.16 11.90
CA ALA A 91 19.83 -3.06 11.44
C ALA A 91 18.99 -2.02 12.21
N LYS A 92 19.11 -1.96 13.54
CA LYS A 92 18.37 -0.97 14.35
C LYS A 92 18.68 0.46 13.94
N LYS A 93 19.97 0.77 13.72
CA LYS A 93 20.39 2.14 13.35
C LYS A 93 20.02 2.43 11.89
N THR A 94 20.12 1.45 11.02
CA THR A 94 19.67 1.55 9.63
C THR A 94 18.20 1.95 9.55
N HIS A 95 17.32 1.23 10.25
CA HIS A 95 15.89 1.59 10.29
C HIS A 95 15.66 3.02 10.81
N GLN A 96 16.38 3.43 11.86
CA GLN A 96 16.25 4.81 12.37
C GLN A 96 16.68 5.87 11.35
N LEU A 97 17.73 5.60 10.57
CA LEU A 97 18.20 6.54 9.55
C LEU A 97 17.25 6.62 8.36
N LEU A 98 16.75 5.48 7.90
CA LEU A 98 15.77 5.40 6.80
C LEU A 98 14.43 6.03 7.22
N ASP A 99 13.95 5.80 8.45
CA ASP A 99 12.77 6.48 8.99
C ASP A 99 12.97 8.00 9.01
N LYS A 100 14.15 8.48 9.43
CA LYS A 100 14.48 9.92 9.40
C LYS A 100 14.52 10.48 7.99
N TYR A 101 15.06 9.74 7.01
CA TYR A 101 15.03 10.13 5.61
C TYR A 101 13.59 10.28 5.12
N THR A 102 12.76 9.25 5.33
CA THR A 102 11.35 9.24 4.95
C THR A 102 10.56 10.40 5.57
N GLU A 103 10.72 10.62 6.88
CA GLU A 103 10.00 11.68 7.62
C GLU A 103 10.34 13.11 7.15
N ASN A 104 11.51 13.32 6.54
CA ASN A 104 11.99 14.62 6.12
C ASN A 104 12.07 14.78 4.58
N ARG A 105 11.56 13.81 3.81
CA ARG A 105 11.66 13.86 2.35
C ARG A 105 10.69 14.85 1.73
N TRP A 106 9.50 14.98 2.31
CA TRP A 106 8.49 15.95 1.90
C TRP A 106 8.16 16.89 3.05
N GLU A 107 8.03 18.18 2.73
CA GLU A 107 7.61 19.23 3.64
C GLU A 107 6.13 19.57 3.42
N ASP A 108 5.54 20.36 4.32
CA ASP A 108 4.15 20.82 4.19
C ASP A 108 3.88 21.54 2.87
N LYS A 109 4.88 22.30 2.41
CA LYS A 109 4.82 23.03 1.15
C LYS A 109 4.65 22.12 -0.08
N ASP A 110 5.18 20.90 -0.05
CA ASP A 110 5.05 19.97 -1.17
C ASP A 110 3.59 19.55 -1.35
N PHE A 111 2.89 19.24 -0.27
CA PHE A 111 1.46 18.93 -0.29
C PHE A 111 0.62 20.14 -0.72
N GLN A 112 0.95 21.33 -0.23
CA GLN A 112 0.27 22.56 -0.64
C GLN A 112 0.47 22.83 -2.13
N ASN A 113 1.68 22.68 -2.66
CA ASN A 113 1.96 22.85 -4.09
C ASN A 113 1.11 21.91 -4.95
N LEU A 114 0.96 20.64 -4.56
CA LEU A 114 0.08 19.71 -5.28
C LEU A 114 -1.36 20.18 -5.28
N LYS A 115 -1.85 20.66 -4.14
CA LYS A 115 -3.20 21.23 -4.03
C LYS A 115 -3.38 22.43 -4.95
N ASP A 116 -2.42 23.35 -4.98
CA ASP A 116 -2.44 24.55 -5.81
C ASP A 116 -2.39 24.22 -7.31
N MET A 117 -1.76 23.09 -7.69
CA MET A 117 -1.77 22.54 -9.05
C MET A 117 -3.09 21.83 -9.41
N GLY A 118 -4.08 21.79 -8.52
CA GLY A 118 -5.35 21.12 -8.73
C GLY A 118 -5.29 19.58 -8.62
N MET A 119 -4.23 19.04 -8.01
CA MET A 119 -4.15 17.62 -7.67
C MET A 119 -5.06 17.27 -6.49
N ASN A 120 -5.50 16.03 -6.44
CA ASN A 120 -6.38 15.53 -5.39
C ASN A 120 -5.93 14.17 -4.82
N THR A 121 -4.83 13.61 -5.33
CA THR A 121 -4.37 12.26 -4.98
C THR A 121 -2.86 12.17 -4.99
N ILE A 122 -2.32 11.35 -4.09
CA ILE A 122 -0.91 10.93 -4.07
C ILE A 122 -0.89 9.40 -4.08
N ARG A 123 -0.17 8.79 -5.01
CA ARG A 123 0.20 7.36 -4.93
C ARG A 123 1.48 7.25 -4.12
N LEU A 124 1.46 6.44 -3.07
CA LEU A 124 2.54 6.32 -2.08
C LEU A 124 3.22 4.96 -2.21
N PRO A 125 4.32 4.87 -2.98
CA PRO A 125 5.11 3.65 -3.09
C PRO A 125 5.76 3.28 -1.77
N ILE A 126 5.47 2.06 -1.27
CA ILE A 126 6.10 1.45 -0.10
C ILE A 126 6.69 0.10 -0.47
N ASN A 127 7.56 -0.42 0.38
CA ASN A 127 8.04 -1.79 0.25
C ASN A 127 8.01 -2.52 1.60
N TYR A 128 8.14 -3.83 1.56
CA TYR A 128 8.06 -4.67 2.76
C TYR A 128 9.07 -4.31 3.86
N ILE A 129 10.26 -3.78 3.49
CA ILE A 129 11.32 -3.41 4.45
C ILE A 129 10.88 -2.24 5.33
N ASN A 130 10.06 -1.32 4.78
CA ASN A 130 9.54 -0.19 5.56
C ASN A 130 8.73 -0.63 6.78
N LEU A 131 8.01 -1.75 6.66
CA LEU A 131 7.02 -2.19 7.64
C LEU A 131 7.51 -3.32 8.53
N THR A 132 8.57 -4.03 8.12
CA THR A 132 9.05 -5.23 8.81
C THR A 132 10.35 -5.01 9.56
N ASN A 133 10.68 -5.95 10.44
CA ASN A 133 11.95 -6.01 11.16
C ASN A 133 13.11 -6.52 10.29
N TYR A 134 13.03 -6.29 8.98
CA TYR A 134 14.04 -6.76 8.03
C TYR A 134 15.47 -6.40 8.49
N LYS A 135 16.37 -7.31 8.29
CA LYS A 135 17.82 -7.13 8.38
C LYS A 135 18.50 -7.95 7.30
N ALA A 136 19.70 -7.54 6.92
CA ALA A 136 20.48 -8.22 5.89
C ALA A 136 20.52 -9.75 6.07
N GLY A 137 20.17 -10.49 5.01
CA GLY A 137 20.13 -11.95 5.00
C GLY A 137 18.90 -12.61 5.62
N MET A 138 17.89 -11.85 6.06
CA MET A 138 16.66 -12.41 6.64
C MET A 138 15.79 -13.04 5.55
N ALA A 139 15.34 -14.29 5.80
CA ALA A 139 14.41 -14.98 4.90
C ALA A 139 12.97 -14.45 5.05
N PRO A 140 12.11 -14.52 4.01
CA PRO A 140 10.74 -14.04 4.06
C PRO A 140 9.90 -14.60 5.21
N LYS A 141 10.04 -15.89 5.55
CA LYS A 141 9.35 -16.55 6.67
C LYS A 141 9.68 -15.95 8.05
N ASP A 142 10.85 -15.35 8.20
CA ASP A 142 11.32 -14.80 9.48
C ASP A 142 10.93 -13.33 9.68
N LEU A 143 10.42 -12.67 8.64
CA LEU A 143 9.96 -11.30 8.70
C LEU A 143 8.74 -11.17 9.64
N LYS A 144 8.76 -10.13 10.46
CA LYS A 144 7.65 -9.73 11.34
C LYS A 144 7.41 -8.25 11.22
N MET A 145 6.18 -7.80 11.42
CA MET A 145 5.90 -6.36 11.50
C MET A 145 6.76 -5.70 12.59
N ARG A 146 7.23 -4.47 12.34
CA ARG A 146 7.92 -3.66 13.35
C ARG A 146 6.97 -3.29 14.48
N LYS A 147 7.49 -2.79 15.60
CA LYS A 147 6.68 -2.35 16.74
C LYS A 147 5.70 -1.22 16.38
N GLU A 148 6.12 -0.27 15.54
CA GLU A 148 5.32 0.87 15.07
C GLU A 148 5.45 0.97 13.55
N PRO A 149 4.89 -0.02 12.80
CA PRO A 149 5.18 -0.16 11.38
C PRO A 149 4.61 0.98 10.55
N PHE A 150 3.51 1.60 10.98
CA PHE A 150 2.78 2.60 10.23
C PHE A 150 3.12 4.05 10.61
N LYS A 151 3.91 4.29 11.65
CA LYS A 151 4.17 5.62 12.21
C LYS A 151 4.57 6.68 11.16
N ALA A 152 5.49 6.33 10.26
CA ALA A 152 5.92 7.25 9.21
C ALA A 152 4.84 7.42 8.12
N MET A 153 4.11 6.33 7.79
CA MET A 153 3.01 6.37 6.84
C MET A 153 1.83 7.20 7.38
N ASP A 154 1.45 7.00 8.65
CA ASP A 154 0.41 7.78 9.31
C ASP A 154 0.69 9.27 9.18
N LYS A 155 1.92 9.67 9.52
CA LYS A 155 2.35 11.05 9.46
C LYS A 155 2.27 11.65 8.04
N PHE A 156 2.65 10.87 7.02
CA PHE A 156 2.55 11.27 5.63
C PHE A 156 1.09 11.37 5.17
N ILE A 157 0.28 10.35 5.47
CA ILE A 157 -1.13 10.28 5.10
C ILE A 157 -1.93 11.38 5.78
N ASP A 158 -1.74 11.61 7.08
CA ASP A 158 -2.40 12.69 7.82
C ASP A 158 -2.08 14.06 7.20
N LYS A 159 -0.81 14.28 6.82
CA LYS A 159 -0.40 15.50 6.16
C LYS A 159 -1.07 15.65 4.79
N ALA A 160 -1.08 14.63 3.97
CA ALA A 160 -1.79 14.63 2.68
C ALA A 160 -3.29 14.94 2.88
N ASN A 161 -3.94 14.24 3.82
CA ASN A 161 -5.36 14.42 4.10
C ASN A 161 -5.68 15.81 4.65
N SER A 162 -4.80 16.43 5.44
CA SER A 162 -4.96 17.81 5.91
C SER A 162 -5.00 18.84 4.77
N HIS A 163 -4.41 18.52 3.62
CA HIS A 163 -4.50 19.30 2.38
C HIS A 163 -5.63 18.82 1.44
N GLY A 164 -6.47 17.86 1.88
CA GLY A 164 -7.55 17.31 1.07
C GLY A 164 -7.08 16.42 -0.09
N LEU A 165 -5.87 15.84 0.04
CA LEU A 165 -5.30 14.89 -0.92
C LEU A 165 -5.56 13.47 -0.43
N TYR A 166 -6.19 12.65 -1.27
CA TYR A 166 -6.32 11.22 -1.04
C TYR A 166 -4.97 10.51 -1.22
N VAL A 167 -4.79 9.38 -0.55
CA VAL A 167 -3.59 8.57 -0.70
C VAL A 167 -3.94 7.17 -1.19
N ILE A 168 -3.29 6.72 -2.27
CA ILE A 168 -3.27 5.32 -2.69
C ILE A 168 -2.00 4.70 -2.11
N ILE A 169 -2.14 3.68 -1.27
CA ILE A 169 -0.99 2.95 -0.73
C ILE A 169 -0.61 1.88 -1.74
N ASP A 170 0.60 1.96 -2.27
CA ASP A 170 1.12 1.09 -3.31
C ASP A 170 2.20 0.16 -2.78
N MET A 171 1.98 -1.15 -2.89
CA MET A 171 3.00 -2.14 -2.60
C MET A 171 3.99 -2.23 -3.77
N HIS A 172 4.98 -1.35 -3.73
CA HIS A 172 5.97 -1.19 -4.78
C HIS A 172 7.06 -2.27 -4.78
N GLY A 173 7.25 -2.93 -3.66
CA GLY A 173 8.24 -4.01 -3.54
C GLY A 173 7.90 -5.02 -2.46
N VAL A 174 7.94 -6.30 -2.83
CA VAL A 174 7.69 -7.46 -1.96
C VAL A 174 8.96 -8.28 -1.76
N PRO A 175 9.02 -9.15 -0.73
CA PRO A 175 10.18 -10.04 -0.55
C PRO A 175 10.43 -10.88 -1.80
N GLY A 176 11.67 -10.91 -2.29
CA GLY A 176 12.05 -11.65 -3.50
C GLY A 176 11.73 -10.96 -4.81
N SER A 177 11.15 -9.74 -4.78
CA SER A 177 10.78 -8.92 -5.93
C SER A 177 9.72 -9.56 -6.85
N GLN A 178 8.73 -8.80 -7.25
CA GLN A 178 7.65 -9.24 -8.15
C GLN A 178 8.02 -9.15 -9.63
N ASN A 179 9.06 -8.41 -9.99
CA ASN A 179 9.47 -8.21 -11.40
C ASN A 179 10.98 -8.23 -11.64
N GLY A 180 11.79 -8.33 -10.57
CA GLY A 180 13.27 -8.38 -10.66
C GLY A 180 13.94 -7.04 -10.95
N GLN A 181 13.19 -5.94 -10.98
CA GLN A 181 13.70 -4.60 -11.25
C GLN A 181 14.11 -3.87 -9.97
N GLU A 182 14.91 -2.81 -10.11
CA GLU A 182 15.43 -2.05 -8.98
C GLU A 182 14.35 -1.39 -8.12
N HIS A 183 13.27 -0.94 -8.74
CA HIS A 183 12.15 -0.31 -8.04
C HIS A 183 11.31 -1.29 -7.20
N SER A 184 11.38 -2.58 -7.46
CA SER A 184 10.63 -3.61 -6.72
C SER A 184 11.34 -4.13 -5.46
N ALA A 185 12.11 -3.28 -4.81
CA ALA A 185 12.92 -3.50 -3.62
C ALA A 185 14.19 -4.34 -3.83
N GLU A 186 14.20 -5.32 -4.74
CA GLU A 186 15.36 -6.17 -5.05
C GLU A 186 15.60 -6.25 -6.56
N ALA A 187 16.76 -5.77 -7.03
CA ALA A 187 17.20 -5.97 -8.40
C ALA A 187 17.93 -7.30 -8.52
N ASN A 188 17.32 -8.30 -9.11
CA ASN A 188 17.96 -9.61 -9.32
C ASN A 188 18.19 -9.95 -10.80
N GLY A 189 17.89 -9.00 -11.71
CA GLY A 189 18.16 -9.12 -13.15
C GLY A 189 17.29 -10.13 -13.91
N SER A 190 16.33 -10.73 -13.25
CA SER A 190 15.40 -11.70 -13.82
C SER A 190 14.00 -11.50 -13.23
N ILE A 191 13.05 -12.34 -13.63
CA ILE A 191 11.73 -12.42 -12.97
C ILE A 191 11.96 -12.76 -11.50
N GLY A 192 11.36 -11.99 -10.60
CA GLY A 192 11.57 -12.07 -9.17
C GLY A 192 11.31 -13.45 -8.57
N ASN A 193 12.01 -13.74 -7.49
CA ASN A 193 11.83 -15.00 -6.76
C ASN A 193 10.47 -15.08 -6.03
N PHE A 194 9.80 -13.96 -5.87
CA PHE A 194 8.49 -13.84 -5.22
C PHE A 194 7.48 -14.90 -5.71
N TRP A 195 7.43 -15.13 -7.02
CA TRP A 195 6.46 -16.06 -7.63
C TRP A 195 6.72 -17.54 -7.31
N LYS A 196 7.92 -17.88 -6.90
CA LYS A 196 8.36 -19.25 -6.56
C LYS A 196 8.46 -19.49 -5.05
N ASP A 197 8.28 -18.44 -4.25
CA ASP A 197 8.45 -18.49 -2.79
C ASP A 197 7.09 -18.29 -2.09
N PRO A 198 6.46 -19.38 -1.59
CA PRO A 198 5.20 -19.30 -0.87
C PRO A 198 5.31 -18.47 0.42
N ASP A 199 6.48 -18.45 1.09
CA ASP A 199 6.69 -17.64 2.28
C ASP A 199 6.70 -16.14 1.96
N ALA A 200 7.32 -15.76 0.83
CA ALA A 200 7.29 -14.38 0.34
C ALA A 200 5.87 -13.92 0.00
N GLN A 201 5.11 -14.73 -0.74
CA GLN A 201 3.70 -14.44 -1.05
C GLN A 201 2.82 -14.40 0.19
N GLY A 202 3.04 -15.34 1.12
CA GLY A 202 2.35 -15.37 2.40
C GLY A 202 2.61 -14.10 3.21
N LYS A 203 3.87 -13.64 3.24
CA LYS A 203 4.25 -12.42 3.93
C LYS A 203 3.64 -11.16 3.31
N ALA A 204 3.62 -11.05 1.99
CA ALA A 204 2.99 -9.92 1.32
C ALA A 204 1.48 -9.84 1.63
N LYS A 205 0.78 -10.98 1.67
CA LYS A 205 -0.63 -11.06 2.07
C LYS A 205 -0.84 -10.71 3.55
N GLU A 206 0.06 -11.13 4.43
CA GLU A 206 0.03 -10.73 5.86
C GLU A 206 0.22 -9.22 6.01
N ILE A 207 1.15 -8.62 5.28
CA ILE A 207 1.37 -7.17 5.29
C ILE A 207 0.10 -6.44 4.84
N TRP A 208 -0.56 -6.89 3.78
CA TRP A 208 -1.83 -6.31 3.34
C TRP A 208 -2.94 -6.43 4.39
N TYR A 209 -3.03 -7.55 5.08
CA TYR A 209 -3.95 -7.69 6.22
C TYR A 209 -3.68 -6.61 7.28
N GLN A 210 -2.41 -6.38 7.65
CA GLN A 210 -2.04 -5.40 8.66
C GLN A 210 -2.29 -3.96 8.19
N ILE A 211 -2.00 -3.63 6.94
CA ILE A 211 -2.30 -2.32 6.34
C ILE A 211 -3.82 -2.07 6.37
N ALA A 212 -4.60 -3.00 5.87
CA ALA A 212 -6.05 -2.87 5.83
C ALA A 212 -6.65 -2.80 7.25
N GLN A 213 -6.19 -3.63 8.19
CA GLN A 213 -6.64 -3.57 9.58
C GLN A 213 -6.39 -2.19 10.21
N HIS A 214 -5.28 -1.54 9.84
CA HIS A 214 -4.90 -0.24 10.36
C HIS A 214 -5.70 0.91 9.73
N TYR A 215 -5.87 0.87 8.39
CA TYR A 215 -6.46 1.98 7.63
C TYR A 215 -7.93 1.82 7.26
N LYS A 216 -8.60 0.71 7.56
CA LYS A 216 -9.98 0.42 7.12
C LYS A 216 -11.03 1.50 7.41
N ASN A 217 -10.78 2.38 8.38
CA ASN A 217 -11.66 3.47 8.75
C ASN A 217 -11.10 4.85 8.35
N ASN A 218 -10.00 4.91 7.59
CA ASN A 218 -9.42 6.17 7.14
C ASN A 218 -9.93 6.52 5.74
N ASN A 219 -10.98 7.33 5.66
CA ASN A 219 -11.56 7.76 4.38
C ASN A 219 -10.61 8.56 3.49
N GLY A 220 -9.50 9.08 4.02
CA GLY A 220 -8.46 9.76 3.25
C GLY A 220 -7.53 8.82 2.49
N VAL A 221 -7.58 7.51 2.77
CA VAL A 221 -7.00 6.48 1.92
C VAL A 221 -7.96 6.21 0.78
N ALA A 222 -7.53 6.45 -0.47
CA ALA A 222 -8.34 6.19 -1.65
C ALA A 222 -8.49 4.69 -1.91
N GLY A 223 -7.43 3.94 -1.63
CA GLY A 223 -7.36 2.52 -1.85
C GLY A 223 -5.95 1.96 -1.77
N TYR A 224 -5.84 0.71 -2.15
CA TYR A 224 -4.62 -0.08 -2.11
C TYR A 224 -4.26 -0.56 -3.50
N ASP A 225 -3.08 -0.19 -3.97
CA ASP A 225 -2.48 -0.76 -5.16
C ASP A 225 -1.67 -1.98 -4.75
N LEU A 226 -2.21 -3.14 -5.11
CA LEU A 226 -1.84 -4.40 -4.47
C LEU A 226 -0.45 -4.88 -4.84
N LEU A 227 0.07 -4.51 -6.00
CA LEU A 227 1.41 -4.90 -6.43
C LEU A 227 1.84 -4.13 -7.68
N ASN A 228 2.82 -3.26 -7.53
CA ASN A 228 3.37 -2.46 -8.63
C ASN A 228 4.03 -3.34 -9.71
N GLU A 229 3.63 -3.15 -10.96
CA GLU A 229 4.23 -3.75 -12.16
C GLU A 229 4.55 -5.25 -12.02
N PRO A 230 3.58 -6.09 -11.64
CA PRO A 230 3.83 -7.51 -11.44
C PRO A 230 4.17 -8.20 -12.75
N LYS A 231 5.26 -8.97 -12.76
CA LYS A 231 5.72 -9.76 -13.89
C LYS A 231 6.02 -11.18 -13.45
N ALA A 232 5.05 -12.07 -13.62
CA ALA A 232 5.21 -13.49 -13.33
C ALA A 232 6.00 -14.22 -14.45
N PRO A 233 6.48 -15.44 -14.22
CA PRO A 233 7.19 -16.22 -15.23
C PRO A 233 6.37 -16.45 -16.50
N ALA A 234 7.01 -16.33 -17.65
CA ALA A 234 6.46 -16.02 -18.97
C ALA A 234 5.39 -16.96 -19.58
N GLN A 235 4.99 -18.03 -18.94
CA GLN A 235 4.01 -18.97 -19.52
C GLN A 235 2.62 -18.90 -18.89
N HIS A 236 2.48 -18.27 -17.72
CA HIS A 236 1.23 -18.19 -16.97
C HIS A 236 1.11 -16.85 -16.23
N VAL A 237 1.54 -15.77 -16.86
CA VAL A 237 1.63 -14.42 -16.27
C VAL A 237 0.33 -14.03 -15.59
N ASP A 238 -0.80 -14.35 -16.23
CA ASP A 238 -2.12 -13.90 -15.78
C ASP A 238 -2.61 -14.70 -14.57
N GLU A 239 -2.40 -16.01 -14.55
CA GLU A 239 -2.95 -16.88 -13.50
C GLU A 239 -2.24 -16.67 -12.16
N GLU A 240 -0.90 -16.62 -12.16
CA GLU A 240 -0.12 -16.44 -10.92
C GLU A 240 -0.36 -15.06 -10.29
N VAL A 241 -0.43 -14.00 -11.10
CA VAL A 241 -0.75 -12.64 -10.62
C VAL A 241 -2.17 -12.59 -10.07
N LYS A 242 -3.14 -13.16 -10.80
CA LYS A 242 -4.54 -13.20 -10.36
C LYS A 242 -4.73 -14.02 -9.09
N GLU A 243 -4.07 -15.16 -8.95
CA GLU A 243 -4.13 -15.95 -7.71
C GLU A 243 -3.52 -15.21 -6.51
N PHE A 244 -2.42 -14.47 -6.73
CA PHE A 244 -1.90 -13.60 -5.68
C PHE A 244 -2.91 -12.52 -5.30
N TYR A 245 -3.53 -11.83 -6.28
CA TYR A 245 -4.52 -10.80 -6.04
C TYR A 245 -5.75 -11.33 -5.30
N LYS A 246 -6.28 -12.51 -5.65
CA LYS A 246 -7.37 -13.15 -4.91
C LYS A 246 -7.02 -13.34 -3.44
N GLY A 247 -5.80 -13.83 -3.17
CA GLY A 247 -5.32 -14.02 -1.81
C GLY A 247 -5.10 -12.71 -1.05
N ALA A 248 -4.56 -11.68 -1.69
CA ALA A 248 -4.36 -10.36 -1.10
C ALA A 248 -5.69 -9.65 -0.82
N LEU A 249 -6.62 -9.67 -1.80
CA LEU A 249 -7.98 -9.17 -1.62
C LEU A 249 -8.68 -9.84 -0.45
N LYS A 250 -8.61 -11.17 -0.37
CA LYS A 250 -9.19 -11.89 0.77
C LYS A 250 -8.60 -11.42 2.09
N SER A 251 -7.29 -11.25 2.18
CA SER A 251 -6.63 -10.76 3.39
C SER A 251 -7.11 -9.37 3.79
N ILE A 252 -7.30 -8.46 2.83
CA ILE A 252 -7.83 -7.12 3.05
C ILE A 252 -9.29 -7.19 3.52
N ARG A 253 -10.16 -7.93 2.81
CA ARG A 253 -11.60 -8.01 3.10
C ARG A 253 -11.91 -8.76 4.41
N ASP A 254 -11.08 -9.69 4.83
CA ASP A 254 -11.18 -10.36 6.13
C ASP A 254 -11.08 -9.38 7.32
N THR A 255 -10.51 -8.18 7.13
CA THR A 255 -10.49 -7.11 8.14
C THR A 255 -11.80 -6.31 8.22
N GLY A 256 -12.70 -6.49 7.26
CA GLY A 256 -13.89 -5.64 7.05
C GLY A 256 -13.61 -4.37 6.23
N ASP A 257 -12.41 -4.20 5.72
CA ASP A 257 -12.03 -3.07 4.86
C ASP A 257 -12.77 -3.09 3.52
N LYS A 258 -13.16 -1.90 3.03
CA LYS A 258 -13.93 -1.72 1.78
C LYS A 258 -13.25 -0.77 0.80
N HIS A 259 -12.03 -0.33 1.06
CA HIS A 259 -11.30 0.55 0.15
C HIS A 259 -11.17 -0.05 -1.26
N ILE A 260 -10.98 0.82 -2.24
CA ILE A 260 -10.72 0.40 -3.61
C ILE A 260 -9.42 -0.42 -3.65
N ALA A 261 -9.46 -1.56 -4.33
CA ALA A 261 -8.27 -2.29 -4.68
C ALA A 261 -7.89 -1.95 -6.14
N PHE A 262 -6.71 -1.38 -6.31
CA PHE A 262 -6.11 -1.15 -7.61
C PHE A 262 -5.30 -2.38 -7.97
N LEU A 263 -5.54 -2.93 -9.16
CA LEU A 263 -4.90 -4.13 -9.65
C LEU A 263 -4.17 -3.81 -10.95
N GLU A 264 -2.86 -3.92 -10.91
CA GLU A 264 -2.01 -3.74 -12.08
C GLU A 264 -1.81 -5.04 -12.86
N ALA A 265 -1.60 -4.90 -14.15
CA ALA A 265 -1.07 -5.95 -15.00
C ALA A 265 0.08 -5.42 -15.84
N TRP A 266 1.09 -6.26 -16.07
CA TRP A 266 2.18 -5.93 -17.00
C TRP A 266 1.64 -5.68 -18.42
N TYR A 267 0.62 -6.46 -18.81
CA TYR A 267 -0.11 -6.28 -20.05
C TYR A 267 -1.58 -5.95 -19.74
N PRO A 268 -2.12 -4.80 -20.20
CA PRO A 268 -3.49 -4.38 -19.89
C PRO A 268 -4.58 -5.39 -20.27
N GLN A 269 -4.33 -6.21 -21.32
CA GLN A 269 -5.26 -7.24 -21.77
C GLN A 269 -5.42 -8.42 -20.82
N ASP A 270 -4.57 -8.54 -19.79
CA ASP A 270 -4.57 -9.65 -18.86
C ASP A 270 -5.65 -9.53 -17.79
N LEU A 271 -6.09 -8.31 -17.50
CA LEU A 271 -7.19 -8.01 -16.59
C LEU A 271 -8.44 -7.58 -17.39
N LYS A 272 -9.44 -8.44 -17.46
CA LYS A 272 -10.63 -8.21 -18.31
C LYS A 272 -11.91 -8.01 -17.53
N ASP A 273 -12.16 -8.83 -16.52
CA ASP A 273 -13.41 -8.83 -15.77
C ASP A 273 -13.13 -8.75 -14.25
N PRO A 274 -13.48 -7.63 -13.58
CA PRO A 274 -13.30 -7.50 -12.12
C PRO A 274 -14.08 -8.56 -11.33
N GLN A 275 -15.14 -9.13 -11.88
CA GLN A 275 -15.92 -10.18 -11.20
C GLN A 275 -15.15 -11.48 -11.02
N GLU A 276 -14.10 -11.73 -11.81
CA GLU A 276 -13.25 -12.92 -11.66
C GLU A 276 -12.56 -12.99 -10.28
N PHE A 277 -12.46 -11.88 -9.54
CA PHE A 277 -11.88 -11.84 -8.22
C PHE A 277 -12.87 -12.13 -7.09
N ASN A 278 -14.18 -12.20 -7.37
CA ASN A 278 -15.25 -12.44 -6.39
C ASN A 278 -15.14 -11.49 -5.16
N ASP A 279 -14.76 -10.23 -5.40
CA ASP A 279 -14.67 -9.24 -4.33
C ASP A 279 -16.07 -8.87 -3.82
N PRO A 280 -16.40 -9.14 -2.54
CA PRO A 280 -17.73 -8.88 -2.00
C PRO A 280 -18.11 -7.39 -1.99
N THR A 281 -17.13 -6.50 -2.14
CA THR A 281 -17.36 -5.05 -2.18
C THR A 281 -17.55 -4.51 -3.60
N ASN A 282 -17.18 -5.27 -4.62
CA ASN A 282 -17.08 -4.83 -6.01
C ASN A 282 -16.24 -3.55 -6.20
N ASN A 283 -15.30 -3.29 -5.31
CA ASN A 283 -14.55 -2.05 -5.27
C ASN A 283 -13.14 -2.26 -5.85
N ILE A 284 -13.08 -2.60 -7.14
CA ILE A 284 -11.85 -2.90 -7.88
C ILE A 284 -11.68 -1.91 -9.02
N VAL A 285 -10.45 -1.43 -9.22
CA VAL A 285 -10.01 -0.61 -10.34
C VAL A 285 -8.84 -1.31 -11.01
N TYR A 286 -8.87 -1.43 -12.33
CA TYR A 286 -7.72 -1.89 -13.10
C TYR A 286 -6.81 -0.73 -13.41
N GLU A 287 -5.52 -0.92 -13.21
CA GLU A 287 -4.47 0.06 -13.43
C GLU A 287 -3.42 -0.49 -14.39
N TYR A 288 -2.83 0.38 -15.19
CA TYR A 288 -1.66 0.05 -15.99
C TYR A 288 -0.77 1.27 -16.17
N HIS A 289 0.52 1.05 -16.32
CA HIS A 289 1.51 2.08 -16.56
C HIS A 289 1.74 2.28 -18.04
N LYS A 290 1.75 3.54 -18.48
CA LYS A 290 2.05 3.92 -19.84
C LYS A 290 3.03 5.09 -19.87
N TYR A 291 4.15 4.89 -20.52
CA TYR A 291 5.16 5.93 -20.72
C TYR A 291 5.14 6.41 -22.17
N PRO A 292 4.94 7.71 -22.41
CA PRO A 292 5.02 8.28 -23.76
C PRO A 292 6.49 8.42 -24.18
N TYR A 293 7.03 7.41 -24.85
CA TYR A 293 8.43 7.41 -25.29
C TYR A 293 8.70 8.25 -26.55
N ASN A 294 7.65 8.73 -27.22
CA ASN A 294 7.76 9.61 -28.41
C ASN A 294 6.70 10.71 -28.42
N LYS A 295 6.95 11.77 -29.19
CA LYS A 295 6.06 12.94 -29.29
C LYS A 295 4.64 12.61 -29.78
N GLU A 296 4.47 11.59 -30.59
CA GLU A 296 3.16 11.17 -31.12
C GLU A 296 2.25 10.62 -30.03
N THR A 297 2.82 9.91 -29.05
CA THR A 297 2.04 9.37 -27.93
C THR A 297 1.56 10.47 -26.96
N THR A 298 2.30 11.58 -26.87
CA THR A 298 1.91 12.73 -26.04
C THR A 298 0.70 13.46 -26.61
N CYS A 299 0.59 13.55 -27.95
CA CYS A 299 -0.58 14.14 -28.62
C CYS A 299 -1.84 13.29 -28.45
N LEU A 300 -1.72 11.96 -28.49
CA LEU A 300 -2.88 11.05 -28.34
C LEU A 300 -3.50 11.09 -26.94
N LEU A 301 -2.73 11.39 -25.89
CA LEU A 301 -3.27 11.55 -24.53
C LEU A 301 -4.10 12.84 -24.36
N TYR A 302 -3.84 13.87 -25.17
CA TYR A 302 -4.63 15.11 -25.19
C TYR A 302 -5.87 15.03 -26.07
N THR A 303 -5.88 14.16 -27.09
CA THR A 303 -7.01 14.04 -28.03
C THR A 303 -8.07 13.03 -27.60
N SER A 304 -7.77 12.11 -26.68
CA SER A 304 -8.78 11.19 -26.14
C SER A 304 -9.80 11.90 -25.22
N ASP A 305 -9.44 13.02 -24.60
CA ASP A 305 -10.36 13.84 -23.79
C ASP A 305 -11.25 14.77 -24.66
N ALA A 306 -10.94 14.95 -25.96
CA ALA A 306 -11.70 15.82 -26.88
C ALA A 306 -12.70 15.07 -27.77
N ALA A 307 -12.77 13.74 -27.65
CA ALA A 307 -13.66 12.92 -28.48
C ALA A 307 -14.98 12.51 -27.76
N ASP A 308 -15.20 12.96 -26.53
CA ASP A 308 -16.40 12.70 -25.72
C ASP A 308 -17.27 13.96 -25.49
N GLU A 309 -17.14 14.99 -26.36
CA GLU A 309 -18.11 16.08 -26.45
C GLU A 309 -19.06 15.90 -27.62
#